data_d00b0d3c50a59c2ad011029fcbdecc51
#
_entry.id   d00b0d3c50a59c2ad011029fcbdecc51
#
_cell.length_a   1.000
_cell.length_b   1.000
_cell.length_c   1.000
_cell.angle_alpha   90.00
_cell.angle_beta   90.00
_cell.angle_gamma   90.00
#
_symmetry.space_group_name_H-M   'P 1'
#
loop_
_entity.id
_entity.type
_entity.pdbx_description
1 polymer ?
#
loop_
_entity_poly.entity_id
_entity_poly.type
_entity_poly.pdbx_seq_one_letter_code
_entity_poly.pdbx_strand_id
1 'polypeptide(L)'
;MESAVKRIGVLTSGGDAPGMNAAIRAVVRTAMKNSIECVGIRRGWAGLIAGDICPMNSGSVSRIINRGGTVLYTARSDEFRTPEGQKKASNTCKLLGLDGIVAIGGDGTFRGAQDLSRFGVSVVGVPGTIDNDIVCTDYTIGFDTAANTAVECIDRLRDTMQSHERCSVVEVMGRHAGYLALYVGVAVGATAVLVPEHQYDFEKHVAEKIRAARLGGKTNFMIVVAEGAASAMDVGKEIKEHLGLDPRVTILGHIQRGGSPTAKDRVLATRMGYEAVRVLAEGMTNRVICVRDDQIVNVDIDEGLAMKKTLNAEEFEVMTVMTGV
;
A
#
# COMPACT_ATOMS: atom_id res chain seq x y z
N MET A 1 -5.33 32.87 -13.60
CA MET A 1 -6.75 32.71 -13.20
C MET A 1 -6.74 32.27 -11.75
N GLU A 2 -7.47 32.98 -10.88
CA GLU A 2 -7.68 32.51 -9.51
C GLU A 2 -8.45 31.19 -9.55
N SER A 3 -7.99 30.21 -8.78
CA SER A 3 -8.70 28.93 -8.64
C SER A 3 -10.08 29.17 -8.03
N ALA A 4 -11.11 28.53 -8.57
CA ALA A 4 -12.44 28.53 -7.96
C ALA A 4 -12.45 27.82 -6.59
N VAL A 5 -11.46 26.95 -6.36
CA VAL A 5 -11.25 26.19 -5.10
C VAL A 5 -10.51 27.08 -4.11
N LYS A 6 -11.10 27.31 -2.94
CA LYS A 6 -10.54 28.17 -1.87
C LYS A 6 -10.12 27.37 -0.63
N ARG A 7 -10.79 26.24 -0.36
CA ARG A 7 -10.54 25.45 0.85
C ARG A 7 -10.65 23.96 0.58
N ILE A 8 -9.62 23.19 0.93
CA ILE A 8 -9.61 21.72 0.77
C ILE A 8 -9.34 21.00 2.09
N GLY A 9 -9.88 19.79 2.19
CA GLY A 9 -9.54 18.84 3.23
C GLY A 9 -8.49 17.83 2.75
N VAL A 10 -7.61 17.36 3.64
CA VAL A 10 -6.75 16.20 3.40
C VAL A 10 -6.97 15.19 4.51
N LEU A 11 -7.13 13.92 4.14
CA LEU A 11 -7.29 12.82 5.09
C LEU A 11 -6.46 11.59 4.67
N THR A 12 -6.19 10.75 5.66
CA THR A 12 -5.69 9.38 5.46
C THR A 12 -6.72 8.40 5.98
N SER A 13 -6.98 7.32 5.23
CA SER A 13 -7.99 6.32 5.57
C SER A 13 -7.50 4.92 5.26
N GLY A 14 -7.99 3.92 5.99
CA GLY A 14 -7.57 2.53 5.85
C GLY A 14 -6.33 2.21 6.68
N GLY A 15 -5.50 1.27 6.21
CA GLY A 15 -4.21 0.98 6.83
C GLY A 15 -3.19 2.09 6.56
N ASP A 16 -2.36 2.37 7.54
CA ASP A 16 -1.24 3.29 7.35
C ASP A 16 -0.15 2.67 6.46
N ALA A 17 0.57 3.55 5.78
CA ALA A 17 1.69 3.17 4.92
C ALA A 17 2.82 4.22 5.02
N PRO A 18 4.09 3.80 5.01
CA PRO A 18 5.21 4.71 4.99
C PRO A 18 5.16 5.61 3.75
N GLY A 19 5.24 6.93 3.95
CA GLY A 19 5.10 7.92 2.87
C GLY A 19 3.78 8.70 2.89
N MET A 20 2.76 8.27 3.64
CA MET A 20 1.52 9.05 3.80
C MET A 20 1.79 10.47 4.31
N ASN A 21 2.72 10.64 5.24
CA ASN A 21 3.11 11.95 5.74
C ASN A 21 3.78 12.82 4.66
N ALA A 22 4.54 12.22 3.75
CA ALA A 22 5.12 12.93 2.62
C ALA A 22 4.04 13.42 1.63
N ALA A 23 3.00 12.60 1.40
CA ALA A 23 1.84 12.99 0.60
C ALA A 23 1.04 14.13 1.26
N ILE A 24 0.72 14.03 2.56
CA ILE A 24 0.08 15.11 3.33
C ILE A 24 0.87 16.41 3.20
N ARG A 25 2.20 16.33 3.39
CA ARG A 25 3.08 17.48 3.26
C ARG A 25 3.01 18.11 1.87
N ALA A 26 3.00 17.30 0.83
CA ALA A 26 2.91 17.78 -0.55
C ALA A 26 1.58 18.48 -0.80
N VAL A 27 0.46 17.88 -0.38
CA VAL A 27 -0.88 18.48 -0.48
C VAL A 27 -0.92 19.84 0.20
N VAL A 28 -0.52 19.94 1.46
CA VAL A 28 -0.56 21.19 2.23
C VAL A 28 0.30 22.27 1.58
N ARG A 29 1.54 21.95 1.20
CA ARG A 29 2.44 22.95 0.59
C ARG A 29 1.97 23.41 -0.78
N THR A 30 1.39 22.52 -1.58
CA THR A 30 0.85 22.85 -2.89
C THR A 30 -0.41 23.71 -2.75
N ALA A 31 -1.30 23.38 -1.81
CA ALA A 31 -2.48 24.21 -1.51
C ALA A 31 -2.07 25.63 -1.12
N MET A 32 -1.13 25.77 -0.19
CA MET A 32 -0.60 27.09 0.23
C MET A 32 0.01 27.88 -0.94
N LYS A 33 0.77 27.22 -1.83
CA LYS A 33 1.37 27.87 -3.00
C LYS A 33 0.32 28.44 -3.95
N ASN A 34 -0.85 27.81 -4.00
CA ASN A 34 -1.99 28.23 -4.83
C ASN A 34 -3.01 29.09 -4.07
N SER A 35 -2.66 29.61 -2.89
CA SER A 35 -3.55 30.39 -2.02
C SER A 35 -4.83 29.65 -1.62
N ILE A 36 -4.77 28.33 -1.53
CA ILE A 36 -5.86 27.45 -1.10
C ILE A 36 -5.65 27.12 0.37
N GLU A 37 -6.68 27.36 1.20
CA GLU A 37 -6.68 26.95 2.60
C GLU A 37 -6.73 25.41 2.69
N CYS A 38 -5.90 24.81 3.54
CA CYS A 38 -5.89 23.36 3.75
C CYS A 38 -6.19 23.02 5.20
N VAL A 39 -7.10 22.07 5.41
CA VAL A 39 -7.38 21.48 6.73
C VAL A 39 -7.10 19.97 6.71
N GLY A 40 -6.49 19.49 7.79
CA GLY A 40 -6.33 18.06 8.02
C GLY A 40 -7.59 17.49 8.67
N ILE A 41 -8.11 16.41 8.13
CA ILE A 41 -9.23 15.66 8.70
C ILE A 41 -8.63 14.45 9.41
N ARG A 42 -8.75 14.41 10.74
CA ARG A 42 -8.20 13.32 11.54
C ARG A 42 -9.08 12.08 11.46
N ARG A 43 -8.47 10.89 11.57
CA ARG A 43 -9.16 9.59 11.58
C ARG A 43 -10.00 9.33 10.32
N GLY A 44 -9.58 9.86 9.18
CA GLY A 44 -10.18 9.57 7.88
C GLY A 44 -11.67 9.90 7.80
N TRP A 45 -12.45 8.99 7.22
CA TRP A 45 -13.90 9.19 7.03
C TRP A 45 -14.69 9.34 8.34
N ALA A 46 -14.26 8.64 9.42
CA ALA A 46 -14.88 8.81 10.73
C ALA A 46 -14.73 10.24 11.26
N GLY A 47 -13.54 10.80 11.11
CA GLY A 47 -13.30 12.18 11.52
C GLY A 47 -14.02 13.20 10.64
N LEU A 48 -14.21 12.91 9.35
CA LEU A 48 -15.00 13.77 8.47
C LEU A 48 -16.46 13.85 8.96
N ILE A 49 -17.09 12.71 9.30
CA ILE A 49 -18.43 12.68 9.87
C ILE A 49 -18.50 13.50 11.16
N ALA A 50 -17.49 13.37 12.02
CA ALA A 50 -17.44 14.03 13.32
C ALA A 50 -17.02 15.51 13.25
N GLY A 51 -16.54 16.00 12.09
CA GLY A 51 -15.97 17.34 11.96
C GLY A 51 -14.62 17.51 12.69
N ASP A 52 -13.87 16.40 12.90
CA ASP A 52 -12.55 16.43 13.57
C ASP A 52 -11.48 16.94 12.61
N ILE A 53 -11.37 18.26 12.53
CA ILE A 53 -10.43 18.93 11.64
C ILE A 53 -9.36 19.69 12.42
N CYS A 54 -8.22 19.91 11.76
CA CYS A 54 -7.17 20.80 12.25
C CYS A 54 -6.64 21.69 11.11
N PRO A 55 -6.36 22.98 11.37
CA PRO A 55 -5.71 23.83 10.39
C PRO A 55 -4.33 23.27 9.99
N MET A 56 -4.02 23.34 8.70
CA MET A 56 -2.74 22.86 8.18
C MET A 56 -1.97 24.03 7.55
N ASN A 57 -0.69 24.12 7.90
CA ASN A 57 0.21 25.14 7.38
C ASN A 57 1.63 24.58 7.21
N SER A 58 2.58 25.39 6.79
CA SER A 58 3.98 24.93 6.60
C SER A 58 4.63 24.40 7.88
N GLY A 59 4.26 24.93 9.03
CA GLY A 59 4.73 24.45 10.34
C GLY A 59 4.18 23.07 10.69
N SER A 60 2.87 22.84 10.46
CA SER A 60 2.19 21.57 10.74
C SER A 60 2.83 20.38 9.98
N VAL A 61 3.38 20.65 8.79
CA VAL A 61 3.99 19.61 7.92
C VAL A 61 5.52 19.70 7.90
N SER A 62 6.10 20.46 8.83
CA SER A 62 7.55 20.51 9.00
C SER A 62 8.07 19.20 9.57
N ARG A 63 9.19 18.69 9.03
CA ARG A 63 9.89 17.50 9.54
C ARG A 63 9.05 16.21 9.59
N ILE A 64 8.02 16.07 8.72
CA ILE A 64 7.21 14.84 8.66
C ILE A 64 7.50 13.97 7.43
N ILE A 65 8.28 14.46 6.46
CA ILE A 65 8.55 13.75 5.19
C ILE A 65 9.21 12.39 5.39
N ASN A 66 10.01 12.25 6.45
CA ASN A 66 10.74 11.03 6.79
C ASN A 66 10.07 10.20 7.90
N ARG A 67 8.88 10.60 8.37
CA ARG A 67 8.16 9.89 9.43
C ARG A 67 7.22 8.86 8.84
N GLY A 68 7.30 7.63 9.36
CA GLY A 68 6.32 6.59 9.10
C GLY A 68 4.97 6.90 9.76
N GLY A 69 3.98 6.05 9.50
CA GLY A 69 2.60 6.27 9.94
C GLY A 69 1.96 7.49 9.30
N THR A 70 0.94 8.06 9.96
CA THR A 70 0.24 9.26 9.51
C THR A 70 -0.05 10.22 10.65
N VAL A 71 0.30 11.51 10.46
CA VAL A 71 0.04 12.57 11.47
C VAL A 71 -1.44 12.91 11.60
N LEU A 72 -2.27 12.51 10.64
CA LEU A 72 -3.72 12.70 10.66
C LEU A 72 -4.46 11.52 11.27
N TYR A 73 -3.75 10.50 11.72
CA TYR A 73 -4.34 9.25 12.19
C TYR A 73 -5.22 8.58 11.13
N THR A 74 -5.60 7.35 11.36
CA THR A 74 -6.52 6.62 10.50
C THR A 74 -7.48 5.80 11.36
N ALA A 75 -8.70 5.60 10.87
CA ALA A 75 -9.69 4.73 11.50
C ALA A 75 -10.58 4.09 10.44
N ARG A 76 -11.10 2.91 10.76
CA ARG A 76 -12.22 2.33 10.02
C ARG A 76 -13.50 3.03 10.46
N SER A 77 -14.46 3.19 9.54
CA SER A 77 -15.75 3.80 9.82
C SER A 77 -16.86 2.95 9.20
N ASP A 78 -17.52 2.17 10.02
CA ASP A 78 -18.69 1.41 9.56
C ASP A 78 -19.89 2.35 9.28
N GLU A 79 -19.99 3.44 10.04
CA GLU A 79 -21.00 4.49 9.79
C GLU A 79 -20.85 5.08 8.38
N PHE A 80 -19.62 5.35 7.91
CA PHE A 80 -19.39 5.93 6.58
C PHE A 80 -19.78 4.96 5.43
N ARG A 81 -19.87 3.66 5.69
CA ARG A 81 -20.36 2.68 4.70
C ARG A 81 -21.86 2.78 4.43
N THR A 82 -22.59 3.52 5.25
CA THR A 82 -24.03 3.73 5.10
C THR A 82 -24.33 5.02 4.34
N PRO A 83 -25.44 5.08 3.54
CA PRO A 83 -25.85 6.31 2.87
C PRO A 83 -26.07 7.48 3.84
N GLU A 84 -26.54 7.21 5.05
CA GLU A 84 -26.75 8.19 6.12
C GLU A 84 -25.42 8.79 6.58
N GLY A 85 -24.40 7.96 6.79
CA GLY A 85 -23.04 8.39 7.17
C GLY A 85 -22.38 9.22 6.07
N GLN A 86 -22.51 8.80 4.80
CA GLN A 86 -22.03 9.55 3.63
C GLN A 86 -22.71 10.91 3.51
N LYS A 87 -24.04 10.97 3.73
CA LYS A 87 -24.80 12.21 3.75
C LYS A 87 -24.36 13.14 4.88
N LYS A 88 -24.11 12.60 6.08
CA LYS A 88 -23.55 13.37 7.21
C LYS A 88 -22.18 13.95 6.81
N ALA A 89 -21.28 13.14 6.25
CA ALA A 89 -19.96 13.60 5.79
C ALA A 89 -20.07 14.71 4.73
N SER A 90 -20.98 14.58 3.76
CA SER A 90 -21.23 15.63 2.76
C SER A 90 -21.74 16.92 3.41
N ASN A 91 -22.66 16.83 4.38
CA ASN A 91 -23.14 17.99 5.12
C ASN A 91 -22.00 18.67 5.91
N THR A 92 -21.13 17.87 6.52
CA THR A 92 -19.94 18.38 7.23
C THR A 92 -19.02 19.13 6.25
N CYS A 93 -18.78 18.61 5.04
CA CYS A 93 -18.02 19.35 4.01
C CYS A 93 -18.66 20.72 3.72
N LYS A 94 -19.97 20.78 3.55
CA LYS A 94 -20.70 22.03 3.29
C LYS A 94 -20.58 23.00 4.46
N LEU A 95 -20.77 22.53 5.69
CA LEU A 95 -20.66 23.35 6.91
C LEU A 95 -19.25 23.92 7.09
N LEU A 96 -18.23 23.14 6.75
CA LEU A 96 -16.82 23.54 6.84
C LEU A 96 -16.36 24.34 5.63
N GLY A 97 -17.19 24.54 4.61
CA GLY A 97 -16.83 25.23 3.38
C GLY A 97 -15.70 24.56 2.60
N LEU A 98 -15.69 23.21 2.58
CA LEU A 98 -14.69 22.46 1.82
C LEU A 98 -15.13 22.33 0.36
N ASP A 99 -14.34 22.86 -0.54
CA ASP A 99 -14.54 22.77 -2.00
C ASP A 99 -14.08 21.40 -2.55
N GLY A 100 -13.21 20.70 -1.82
CA GLY A 100 -12.74 19.37 -2.21
C GLY A 100 -11.94 18.68 -1.12
N ILE A 101 -11.73 17.37 -1.33
CA ILE A 101 -10.96 16.52 -0.41
C ILE A 101 -9.89 15.75 -1.18
N VAL A 102 -8.68 15.71 -0.64
CA VAL A 102 -7.64 14.74 -1.02
C VAL A 102 -7.69 13.57 -0.04
N ALA A 103 -8.04 12.38 -0.53
CA ALA A 103 -8.15 11.16 0.26
C ALA A 103 -6.98 10.22 -0.04
N ILE A 104 -6.09 10.01 0.95
CA ILE A 104 -4.90 9.17 0.84
C ILE A 104 -5.20 7.80 1.45
N GLY A 105 -5.07 6.72 0.68
CA GLY A 105 -5.31 5.37 1.19
C GLY A 105 -5.45 4.31 0.11
N GLY A 106 -5.99 3.15 0.46
CA GLY A 106 -6.18 2.00 -0.42
C GLY A 106 -7.57 1.94 -1.07
N ASP A 107 -7.91 0.76 -1.63
CA ASP A 107 -9.17 0.50 -2.34
C ASP A 107 -10.43 0.93 -1.57
N GLY A 108 -10.53 0.58 -0.29
CA GLY A 108 -11.66 0.99 0.54
C GLY A 108 -11.79 2.51 0.71
N THR A 109 -10.69 3.24 0.66
CA THR A 109 -10.68 4.71 0.69
C THR A 109 -11.24 5.28 -0.61
N PHE A 110 -10.92 4.68 -1.75
CA PHE A 110 -11.40 5.12 -3.05
C PHE A 110 -12.88 4.80 -3.27
N ARG A 111 -13.36 3.64 -2.78
CA ARG A 111 -14.81 3.37 -2.75
C ARG A 111 -15.55 4.40 -1.90
N GLY A 112 -15.00 4.78 -0.75
CA GLY A 112 -15.56 5.86 0.05
C GLY A 112 -15.50 7.23 -0.64
N ALA A 113 -14.44 7.52 -1.40
CA ALA A 113 -14.34 8.72 -2.23
C ALA A 113 -15.40 8.74 -3.34
N GLN A 114 -15.58 7.62 -4.04
CA GLN A 114 -16.62 7.41 -5.03
C GLN A 114 -18.02 7.66 -4.45
N ASP A 115 -18.31 7.06 -3.29
CA ASP A 115 -19.59 7.23 -2.63
C ASP A 115 -19.84 8.70 -2.24
N LEU A 116 -18.83 9.37 -1.69
CA LEU A 116 -18.95 10.77 -1.28
C LEU A 116 -19.11 11.72 -2.49
N SER A 117 -18.50 11.41 -3.61
CA SER A 117 -18.63 12.20 -4.84
C SER A 117 -20.07 12.22 -5.37
N ARG A 118 -20.84 11.14 -5.16
CA ARG A 118 -22.26 11.06 -5.51
C ARG A 118 -23.12 12.04 -4.72
N PHE A 119 -22.63 12.52 -3.58
CA PHE A 119 -23.26 13.58 -2.78
C PHE A 119 -22.76 14.99 -3.14
N GLY A 120 -22.03 15.13 -4.27
CA GLY A 120 -21.58 16.40 -4.81
C GLY A 120 -20.32 16.97 -4.15
N VAL A 121 -19.53 16.15 -3.44
CA VAL A 121 -18.24 16.54 -2.88
C VAL A 121 -17.14 16.19 -3.87
N SER A 122 -16.29 17.15 -4.23
CA SER A 122 -15.12 16.90 -5.07
C SER A 122 -14.07 16.09 -4.30
N VAL A 123 -13.69 14.91 -4.81
CA VAL A 123 -12.68 14.07 -4.17
C VAL A 123 -11.60 13.67 -5.17
N VAL A 124 -10.34 13.71 -4.72
CA VAL A 124 -9.19 13.16 -5.44
C VAL A 124 -8.48 12.14 -4.54
N GLY A 125 -8.35 10.92 -5.03
CA GLY A 125 -7.67 9.81 -4.35
C GLY A 125 -6.17 9.80 -4.61
N VAL A 126 -5.38 9.46 -3.58
CA VAL A 126 -3.94 9.22 -3.67
C VAL A 126 -3.63 7.83 -3.12
N PRO A 127 -3.06 6.91 -3.94
CA PRO A 127 -2.80 5.52 -3.54
C PRO A 127 -1.74 5.40 -2.45
N GLY A 128 -2.17 5.06 -1.23
CA GLY A 128 -1.31 4.84 -0.08
C GLY A 128 -1.64 3.50 0.58
N THR A 129 -0.91 2.45 0.24
CA THR A 129 -1.00 1.10 0.78
C THR A 129 0.29 0.34 0.50
N ILE A 130 0.69 -0.56 1.39
CA ILE A 130 1.84 -1.44 1.18
C ILE A 130 1.53 -2.64 0.28
N ASP A 131 0.24 -2.91 0.03
CA ASP A 131 -0.22 -4.14 -0.65
C ASP A 131 -0.04 -4.07 -2.19
N ASN A 132 0.13 -2.87 -2.74
CA ASN A 132 0.20 -2.56 -4.19
C ASN A 132 -0.96 -3.15 -5.01
N ASP A 133 -2.13 -3.30 -4.37
CA ASP A 133 -3.33 -3.93 -4.90
C ASP A 133 -4.29 -2.97 -5.61
N ILE A 134 -3.93 -1.69 -5.74
CA ILE A 134 -4.74 -0.68 -6.44
C ILE A 134 -4.60 -0.89 -7.94
N VAL A 135 -5.72 -1.23 -8.57
CA VAL A 135 -5.73 -1.74 -9.95
C VAL A 135 -5.36 -0.72 -11.02
N CYS A 136 -5.57 0.58 -10.79
CA CYS A 136 -5.34 1.64 -11.74
C CYS A 136 -3.93 2.24 -11.72
N THR A 137 -3.06 1.81 -10.83
CA THR A 137 -1.69 2.33 -10.69
C THR A 137 -0.66 1.20 -10.66
N ASP A 138 0.52 1.45 -11.21
CA ASP A 138 1.63 0.49 -11.18
C ASP A 138 2.23 0.38 -9.77
N TYR A 139 2.19 1.49 -9.02
CA TYR A 139 2.87 1.58 -7.73
C TYR A 139 2.04 2.36 -6.70
N THR A 140 2.07 1.92 -5.46
CA THR A 140 1.40 2.58 -4.34
C THR A 140 2.42 3.09 -3.31
N ILE A 141 2.11 4.23 -2.67
CA ILE A 141 2.95 4.81 -1.62
C ILE A 141 3.02 3.84 -0.44
N GLY A 142 4.24 3.46 -0.05
CA GLY A 142 4.51 2.56 1.06
C GLY A 142 4.94 1.15 0.65
N PHE A 143 4.68 0.74 -0.58
CA PHE A 143 5.06 -0.58 -1.09
C PHE A 143 6.59 -0.78 -1.09
N ASP A 144 7.34 0.18 -1.61
CA ASP A 144 8.80 0.10 -1.67
C ASP A 144 9.43 -0.02 -0.27
N THR A 145 8.93 0.75 0.69
CA THR A 145 9.40 0.69 2.07
C THR A 145 9.09 -0.67 2.71
N ALA A 146 7.88 -1.19 2.50
CA ALA A 146 7.49 -2.50 3.02
C ALA A 146 8.33 -3.63 2.43
N ALA A 147 8.60 -3.56 1.12
CA ALA A 147 9.48 -4.52 0.43
C ALA A 147 10.91 -4.47 0.99
N ASN A 148 11.50 -3.28 1.13
CA ASN A 148 12.84 -3.12 1.70
C ASN A 148 12.91 -3.61 3.15
N THR A 149 11.87 -3.36 3.97
CA THR A 149 11.79 -3.89 5.32
C THR A 149 11.78 -5.43 5.34
N ALA A 150 11.00 -6.05 4.45
CA ALA A 150 10.95 -7.50 4.33
C ALA A 150 12.29 -8.08 3.85
N VAL A 151 12.91 -7.47 2.84
CA VAL A 151 14.25 -7.86 2.33
C VAL A 151 15.29 -7.80 3.46
N GLU A 152 15.37 -6.69 4.20
CA GLU A 152 16.30 -6.54 5.32
C GLU A 152 16.10 -7.62 6.40
N CYS A 153 14.86 -7.94 6.74
CA CYS A 153 14.55 -9.00 7.69
C CYS A 153 14.98 -10.38 7.16
N ILE A 154 14.73 -10.67 5.88
CA ILE A 154 15.07 -11.94 5.25
C ILE A 154 16.59 -12.10 5.13
N ASP A 155 17.31 -11.05 4.78
CA ASP A 155 18.78 -11.10 4.70
C ASP A 155 19.40 -11.44 6.06
N ARG A 156 18.90 -10.85 7.15
CA ARG A 156 19.31 -11.22 8.52
C ARG A 156 19.00 -12.69 8.87
N LEU A 157 17.84 -13.20 8.41
CA LEU A 157 17.51 -14.61 8.57
C LEU A 157 18.42 -15.52 7.74
N ARG A 158 18.84 -15.05 6.56
CA ARG A 158 19.71 -15.80 5.65
C ARG A 158 21.06 -16.11 6.28
N ASP A 159 21.66 -15.15 6.99
CA ASP A 159 22.97 -15.35 7.65
C ASP A 159 22.93 -16.56 8.62
N THR A 160 21.89 -16.64 9.46
CA THR A 160 21.75 -17.74 10.39
C THR A 160 21.29 -19.04 9.69
N MET A 161 20.45 -18.92 8.66
CA MET A 161 19.97 -20.05 7.88
C MET A 161 21.13 -20.78 7.17
N GLN A 162 22.06 -20.05 6.56
CA GLN A 162 23.24 -20.62 5.92
C GLN A 162 24.16 -21.30 6.91
N SER A 163 24.39 -20.68 8.07
CA SER A 163 25.26 -21.23 9.12
C SER A 163 24.78 -22.58 9.67
N HIS A 164 23.48 -22.89 9.52
CA HIS A 164 22.86 -24.09 10.07
C HIS A 164 22.26 -25.01 9.02
N GLU A 165 22.43 -24.73 7.73
CA GLU A 165 21.85 -25.48 6.60
C GLU A 165 20.34 -25.73 6.76
N ARG A 166 19.59 -24.66 7.08
CA ARG A 166 18.16 -24.73 7.45
C ARG A 166 17.24 -24.28 6.34
N CYS A 167 15.98 -24.69 6.44
CA CYS A 167 14.87 -24.11 5.72
C CYS A 167 14.25 -22.98 6.53
N SER A 168 13.92 -21.87 5.89
CA SER A 168 13.16 -20.76 6.48
C SER A 168 11.90 -20.50 5.67
N VAL A 169 10.79 -20.30 6.38
CA VAL A 169 9.50 -19.88 5.81
C VAL A 169 9.17 -18.51 6.37
N VAL A 170 9.05 -17.51 5.49
CA VAL A 170 8.80 -16.12 5.89
C VAL A 170 7.47 -15.66 5.32
N GLU A 171 6.54 -15.28 6.21
CA GLU A 171 5.26 -14.71 5.83
C GLU A 171 5.37 -13.20 5.73
N VAL A 172 4.89 -12.67 4.60
CA VAL A 172 4.81 -11.24 4.32
C VAL A 172 3.36 -10.81 4.16
N MET A 173 3.09 -9.54 4.44
CA MET A 173 1.78 -8.93 4.22
C MET A 173 1.44 -8.84 2.72
N GLY A 174 0.33 -8.27 2.37
CA GLY A 174 -0.18 -8.11 1.00
C GLY A 174 -1.69 -8.37 0.92
N ARG A 175 -2.31 -8.74 2.05
CA ARG A 175 -3.75 -9.01 2.18
C ARG A 175 -4.22 -10.12 1.23
N HIS A 176 -4.87 -9.78 0.13
CA HIS A 176 -5.38 -10.72 -0.87
C HIS A 176 -4.57 -10.68 -2.18
N ALA A 177 -3.40 -10.02 -2.17
CA ALA A 177 -2.55 -9.86 -3.33
C ALA A 177 -1.12 -10.33 -3.06
N GLY A 178 -0.50 -10.93 -4.05
CA GLY A 178 0.85 -11.50 -3.98
C GLY A 178 1.97 -10.55 -4.41
N TYR A 179 1.68 -9.28 -4.75
CA TYR A 179 2.68 -8.34 -5.27
C TYR A 179 3.89 -8.18 -4.35
N LEU A 180 3.65 -8.01 -3.05
CA LEU A 180 4.74 -7.85 -2.08
C LEU A 180 5.57 -9.13 -1.96
N ALA A 181 4.91 -10.29 -1.88
CA ALA A 181 5.60 -11.57 -1.77
C ALA A 181 6.42 -11.88 -3.02
N LEU A 182 5.88 -11.63 -4.22
CA LEU A 182 6.59 -11.83 -5.48
C LEU A 182 7.81 -10.92 -5.58
N TYR A 183 7.64 -9.63 -5.36
CA TYR A 183 8.70 -8.64 -5.42
C TYR A 183 9.83 -8.94 -4.43
N VAL A 184 9.48 -9.24 -3.18
CA VAL A 184 10.46 -9.64 -2.15
C VAL A 184 11.11 -10.96 -2.51
N GLY A 185 10.34 -11.95 -2.99
CA GLY A 185 10.86 -13.26 -3.39
C GLY A 185 11.92 -13.18 -4.48
N VAL A 186 11.69 -12.36 -5.50
CA VAL A 186 12.68 -12.08 -6.55
C VAL A 186 13.91 -11.39 -5.95
N ALA A 187 13.70 -10.34 -5.14
CA ALA A 187 14.78 -9.56 -4.56
C ALA A 187 15.73 -10.39 -3.67
N VAL A 188 15.19 -11.37 -2.94
CA VAL A 188 15.99 -12.23 -2.06
C VAL A 188 16.41 -13.57 -2.69
N GLY A 189 16.03 -13.85 -3.94
CA GLY A 189 16.31 -15.14 -4.58
C GLY A 189 15.70 -16.30 -3.78
N ALA A 190 14.41 -16.21 -3.44
CA ALA A 190 13.70 -17.22 -2.68
C ALA A 190 13.63 -18.56 -3.46
N THR A 191 13.69 -19.69 -2.77
CA THR A 191 13.52 -21.03 -3.38
C THR A 191 12.11 -21.23 -3.88
N ALA A 192 11.10 -20.67 -3.17
CA ALA A 192 9.71 -20.68 -3.60
C ALA A 192 9.00 -19.41 -3.10
N VAL A 193 7.99 -18.97 -3.85
CA VAL A 193 7.10 -17.86 -3.47
C VAL A 193 5.67 -18.35 -3.62
N LEU A 194 4.87 -18.18 -2.56
CA LEU A 194 3.46 -18.53 -2.54
C LEU A 194 2.62 -17.26 -2.60
N VAL A 195 1.74 -17.17 -3.60
CA VAL A 195 0.88 -16.01 -3.87
C VAL A 195 -0.57 -16.44 -3.96
N PRO A 196 -1.53 -15.61 -3.50
CA PRO A 196 -2.95 -15.97 -3.49
C PRO A 196 -3.58 -16.07 -4.88
N GLU A 197 -2.97 -15.50 -5.91
CA GLU A 197 -3.42 -15.59 -7.29
C GLU A 197 -3.28 -16.99 -7.88
N HIS A 198 -2.47 -17.84 -7.26
CA HIS A 198 -2.31 -19.24 -7.63
C HIS A 198 -2.87 -20.13 -6.51
N GLN A 199 -3.69 -21.10 -6.87
CA GLN A 199 -4.18 -22.09 -5.91
C GLN A 199 -3.00 -22.82 -5.30
N TYR A 200 -2.89 -22.80 -3.96
CA TYR A 200 -1.81 -23.44 -3.24
C TYR A 200 -1.82 -24.96 -3.45
N ASP A 201 -0.68 -25.50 -3.80
CA ASP A 201 -0.38 -26.93 -3.91
C ASP A 201 1.02 -27.16 -3.33
N PHE A 202 1.10 -27.86 -2.20
CA PHE A 202 2.36 -28.08 -1.49
C PHE A 202 3.39 -28.82 -2.36
N GLU A 203 2.98 -29.90 -3.02
CA GLU A 203 3.91 -30.73 -3.81
C GLU A 203 4.54 -29.88 -4.92
N LYS A 204 3.71 -29.24 -5.74
CA LYS A 204 4.14 -28.47 -6.90
C LYS A 204 4.89 -27.20 -6.54
N HIS A 205 4.40 -26.46 -5.54
CA HIS A 205 4.91 -25.12 -5.28
C HIS A 205 6.04 -25.07 -4.25
N VAL A 206 6.21 -26.12 -3.44
CA VAL A 206 7.22 -26.18 -2.37
C VAL A 206 8.10 -27.40 -2.48
N ALA A 207 7.52 -28.60 -2.46
CA ALA A 207 8.29 -29.83 -2.33
C ALA A 207 9.18 -30.13 -3.55
N GLU A 208 8.63 -30.01 -4.76
CA GLU A 208 9.39 -30.19 -6.01
C GLU A 208 10.56 -29.20 -6.10
N LYS A 209 10.32 -27.94 -5.74
CA LYS A 209 11.36 -26.90 -5.77
C LYS A 209 12.48 -27.16 -4.77
N ILE A 210 12.14 -27.59 -3.55
CA ILE A 210 13.14 -27.94 -2.54
C ILE A 210 13.95 -29.16 -2.99
N ARG A 211 13.29 -30.20 -3.56
CA ARG A 211 13.99 -31.38 -4.07
C ARG A 211 14.93 -31.03 -5.23
N ALA A 212 14.46 -30.22 -6.18
CA ALA A 212 15.28 -29.75 -7.30
C ALA A 212 16.48 -28.96 -6.81
N ALA A 213 16.28 -28.03 -5.87
CA ALA A 213 17.37 -27.25 -5.28
C ALA A 213 18.39 -28.13 -4.53
N ARG A 214 17.94 -29.19 -3.84
CA ARG A 214 18.83 -30.21 -3.21
C ARG A 214 19.67 -30.96 -4.24
N LEU A 215 19.07 -31.37 -5.35
CA LEU A 215 19.79 -32.04 -6.43
C LEU A 215 20.86 -31.13 -7.03
N GLY A 216 20.62 -29.81 -7.07
CA GLY A 216 21.60 -28.79 -7.45
C GLY A 216 22.64 -28.45 -6.36
N GLY A 217 22.64 -29.18 -5.22
CA GLY A 217 23.63 -28.99 -4.14
C GLY A 217 23.28 -27.91 -3.12
N LYS A 218 22.08 -27.30 -3.15
CA LYS A 218 21.65 -26.35 -2.12
C LYS A 218 21.33 -27.09 -0.82
N THR A 219 21.80 -26.52 0.30
CA THR A 219 21.58 -27.07 1.66
C THR A 219 20.63 -26.22 2.49
N ASN A 220 20.29 -25.01 2.02
CA ASN A 220 19.39 -24.09 2.69
C ASN A 220 18.31 -23.58 1.72
N PHE A 221 17.09 -23.35 2.24
CA PHE A 221 15.92 -23.04 1.44
C PHE A 221 15.13 -21.89 2.05
N MET A 222 14.84 -20.86 1.25
CA MET A 222 14.02 -19.70 1.63
C MET A 222 12.68 -19.80 0.92
N ILE A 223 11.59 -19.84 1.69
CA ILE A 223 10.22 -19.81 1.18
C ILE A 223 9.57 -18.53 1.62
N VAL A 224 9.09 -17.72 0.68
CA VAL A 224 8.30 -16.50 0.95
C VAL A 224 6.84 -16.79 0.75
N VAL A 225 6.01 -16.46 1.73
CA VAL A 225 4.56 -16.74 1.73
C VAL A 225 3.80 -15.44 1.86
N ALA A 226 2.93 -15.12 0.89
CA ALA A 226 1.95 -14.06 1.07
C ALA A 226 0.89 -14.50 2.09
N GLU A 227 0.53 -13.65 3.05
CA GLU A 227 -0.48 -13.94 4.10
C GLU A 227 -1.84 -14.39 3.54
N GLY A 228 -2.15 -14.00 2.29
CA GLY A 228 -3.37 -14.38 1.59
C GLY A 228 -3.30 -15.70 0.84
N ALA A 229 -2.11 -16.30 0.68
CA ALA A 229 -1.92 -17.55 -0.03
C ALA A 229 -2.04 -18.80 0.88
N ALA A 230 -1.32 -18.77 2.00
CA ALA A 230 -1.29 -19.84 2.99
C ALA A 230 -0.76 -19.29 4.32
N SER A 231 -0.96 -20.03 5.41
CA SER A 231 -0.27 -19.77 6.68
C SER A 231 1.15 -20.31 6.61
N ALA A 232 2.14 -19.47 6.90
CA ALA A 232 3.54 -19.92 6.96
C ALA A 232 3.76 -21.02 8.00
N MET A 233 2.96 -21.05 9.06
CA MET A 233 3.00 -22.12 10.08
C MET A 233 2.56 -23.46 9.48
N ASP A 234 1.49 -23.48 8.67
CA ASP A 234 1.00 -24.67 8.04
C ASP A 234 1.97 -25.19 6.97
N VAL A 235 2.51 -24.26 6.14
CA VAL A 235 3.57 -24.59 5.17
C VAL A 235 4.81 -25.19 5.87
N GLY A 236 5.21 -24.60 7.01
CA GLY A 236 6.31 -25.15 7.81
C GLY A 236 6.03 -26.55 8.32
N LYS A 237 4.80 -26.83 8.77
CA LYS A 237 4.37 -28.16 9.20
C LYS A 237 4.42 -29.17 8.05
N GLU A 238 3.89 -28.84 6.88
CA GLU A 238 3.93 -29.71 5.68
C GLU A 238 5.36 -30.00 5.27
N ILE A 239 6.26 -29.02 5.28
CA ILE A 239 7.71 -29.23 5.00
C ILE A 239 8.31 -30.24 5.97
N LYS A 240 7.98 -30.15 7.25
CA LYS A 240 8.47 -31.09 8.27
C LYS A 240 7.94 -32.51 8.05
N GLU A 241 6.64 -32.62 7.80
CA GLU A 241 5.95 -33.92 7.65
C GLU A 241 6.36 -34.64 6.36
N HIS A 242 6.47 -33.91 5.23
CA HIS A 242 6.69 -34.54 3.93
C HIS A 242 8.15 -34.56 3.46
N LEU A 243 8.99 -33.63 3.96
CA LEU A 243 10.39 -33.52 3.53
C LEU A 243 11.40 -33.83 4.64
N GLY A 244 10.94 -34.02 5.87
CA GLY A 244 11.80 -34.29 7.03
C GLY A 244 12.74 -33.15 7.40
N LEU A 245 12.45 -31.91 6.94
CA LEU A 245 13.18 -30.72 7.31
C LEU A 245 12.54 -30.11 8.57
N ASP A 246 13.32 -29.37 9.36
CA ASP A 246 12.82 -28.59 10.51
C ASP A 246 12.88 -27.10 10.18
N PRO A 247 11.87 -26.52 9.50
CA PRO A 247 11.92 -25.15 9.06
C PRO A 247 11.77 -24.16 10.24
N ARG A 248 12.38 -23.00 10.09
CA ARG A 248 12.13 -21.83 10.95
C ARG A 248 11.10 -20.95 10.31
N VAL A 249 10.01 -20.70 11.01
CA VAL A 249 8.91 -19.84 10.53
C VAL A 249 9.04 -18.47 11.16
N THR A 250 8.93 -17.45 10.32
CA THR A 250 8.93 -16.04 10.75
C THR A 250 7.76 -15.32 10.08
N ILE A 251 6.90 -14.72 10.88
CA ILE A 251 5.79 -13.89 10.40
C ILE A 251 6.19 -12.44 10.62
N LEU A 252 6.43 -11.69 9.55
CA LEU A 252 6.87 -10.30 9.65
C LEU A 252 5.76 -9.39 10.16
N GLY A 253 4.53 -9.58 9.68
CA GLY A 253 3.37 -8.83 10.16
C GLY A 253 3.55 -7.31 10.07
N HIS A 254 3.07 -6.60 11.08
CA HIS A 254 2.94 -5.15 11.08
C HIS A 254 4.25 -4.35 11.06
N ILE A 255 5.42 -4.95 11.26
CA ILE A 255 6.70 -4.22 11.08
C ILE A 255 6.85 -3.69 9.66
N GLN A 256 6.23 -4.32 8.67
CA GLN A 256 6.21 -3.91 7.27
C GLN A 256 5.41 -2.62 7.03
N ARG A 257 4.53 -2.20 7.96
CA ARG A 257 3.78 -0.94 7.88
C ARG A 257 4.52 0.24 8.46
N GLY A 258 5.57 0.00 9.24
CA GLY A 258 6.33 1.02 9.94
C GLY A 258 7.59 1.46 9.20
N GLY A 259 8.34 2.31 9.89
CA GLY A 259 9.64 2.77 9.43
C GLY A 259 9.61 4.08 8.64
N SER A 260 10.81 4.58 8.40
CA SER A 260 11.03 5.79 7.61
C SER A 260 10.86 5.46 6.12
N PRO A 261 10.01 6.20 5.37
CA PRO A 261 9.79 5.90 3.96
C PRO A 261 11.09 6.01 3.15
N THR A 262 11.28 5.10 2.20
CA THR A 262 12.40 5.13 1.25
C THR A 262 12.38 6.42 0.42
N ALA A 263 13.47 6.70 -0.27
CA ALA A 263 13.54 7.83 -1.20
C ALA A 263 12.46 7.72 -2.29
N LYS A 264 12.21 6.49 -2.80
CA LYS A 264 11.19 6.23 -3.83
C LYS A 264 9.80 6.59 -3.32
N ASP A 265 9.40 6.09 -2.15
CA ASP A 265 8.09 6.40 -1.57
C ASP A 265 7.92 7.90 -1.25
N ARG A 266 8.97 8.58 -0.75
CA ARG A 266 8.91 10.03 -0.51
C ARG A 266 8.71 10.83 -1.80
N VAL A 267 9.45 10.49 -2.87
CA VAL A 267 9.34 11.18 -4.17
C VAL A 267 7.98 10.93 -4.79
N LEU A 268 7.54 9.66 -4.83
CA LEU A 268 6.24 9.27 -5.36
C LEU A 268 5.10 9.99 -4.61
N ALA A 269 5.11 9.93 -3.27
CA ALA A 269 4.13 10.60 -2.42
C ALA A 269 4.09 12.12 -2.65
N THR A 270 5.26 12.75 -2.83
CA THR A 270 5.36 14.18 -3.10
C THR A 270 4.79 14.52 -4.47
N ARG A 271 5.11 13.76 -5.52
CA ARG A 271 4.58 13.97 -6.88
C ARG A 271 3.05 13.78 -6.90
N MET A 272 2.54 12.70 -6.30
CA MET A 272 1.11 12.41 -6.25
C MET A 272 0.33 13.46 -5.44
N GLY A 273 0.84 13.87 -4.29
CA GLY A 273 0.20 14.90 -3.46
C GLY A 273 0.17 16.27 -4.13
N TYR A 274 1.22 16.63 -4.87
CA TYR A 274 1.26 17.83 -5.71
C TYR A 274 0.18 17.79 -6.78
N GLU A 275 0.13 16.69 -7.53
CA GLU A 275 -0.82 16.51 -8.63
C GLU A 275 -2.28 16.48 -8.14
N ALA A 276 -2.55 15.89 -6.99
CA ALA A 276 -3.90 15.84 -6.41
C ALA A 276 -4.48 17.26 -6.18
N VAL A 277 -3.66 18.19 -5.68
CA VAL A 277 -4.10 19.58 -5.51
C VAL A 277 -4.26 20.28 -6.84
N ARG A 278 -3.37 20.02 -7.82
CA ARG A 278 -3.47 20.62 -9.16
C ARG A 278 -4.78 20.20 -9.84
N VAL A 279 -5.11 18.92 -9.79
CA VAL A 279 -6.35 18.35 -10.34
C VAL A 279 -7.59 19.01 -9.71
N LEU A 280 -7.61 19.16 -8.36
CA LEU A 280 -8.71 19.88 -7.68
C LEU A 280 -8.78 21.36 -8.09
N ALA A 281 -7.64 22.05 -8.15
CA ALA A 281 -7.58 23.48 -8.51
C ALA A 281 -8.04 23.74 -9.94
N GLU A 282 -7.91 22.77 -10.85
CA GLU A 282 -8.44 22.79 -12.22
C GLU A 282 -9.94 22.45 -12.29
N GLY A 283 -10.58 22.20 -11.15
CA GLY A 283 -12.01 21.87 -11.07
C GLY A 283 -12.35 20.42 -11.44
N MET A 284 -11.35 19.57 -11.59
CA MET A 284 -11.60 18.14 -11.83
C MET A 284 -11.96 17.46 -10.50
N THR A 285 -12.92 16.57 -10.55
CA THR A 285 -13.40 15.80 -9.40
C THR A 285 -13.47 14.31 -9.75
N ASN A 286 -13.64 13.48 -8.73
CA ASN A 286 -13.78 12.03 -8.88
C ASN A 286 -12.57 11.40 -9.60
N ARG A 287 -11.35 11.79 -9.17
CA ARG A 287 -10.09 11.31 -9.76
C ARG A 287 -9.25 10.52 -8.78
N VAL A 288 -8.47 9.58 -9.30
CA VAL A 288 -7.34 8.94 -8.61
C VAL A 288 -6.05 9.35 -9.29
N ILE A 289 -5.07 9.78 -8.51
CA ILE A 289 -3.73 10.03 -9.01
C ILE A 289 -2.98 8.71 -9.09
N CYS A 290 -2.50 8.37 -10.26
CA CYS A 290 -1.82 7.12 -10.53
C CYS A 290 -0.40 7.36 -11.02
N VAL A 291 0.45 6.36 -10.93
CA VAL A 291 1.69 6.27 -11.71
C VAL A 291 1.52 5.15 -12.73
N ARG A 292 1.83 5.45 -13.99
CA ARG A 292 1.86 4.50 -15.10
C ARG A 292 3.08 4.80 -15.96
N ASP A 293 3.89 3.80 -16.22
CA ASP A 293 5.15 3.95 -16.97
C ASP A 293 6.01 5.11 -16.44
N ASP A 294 6.14 5.20 -15.10
CA ASP A 294 6.83 6.28 -14.36
C ASP A 294 6.26 7.70 -14.53
N GLN A 295 5.12 7.84 -15.20
CA GLN A 295 4.41 9.11 -15.36
C GLN A 295 3.28 9.24 -14.34
N ILE A 296 3.12 10.44 -13.76
CA ILE A 296 1.96 10.75 -12.93
C ILE A 296 0.80 11.12 -13.85
N VAL A 297 -0.28 10.37 -13.73
CA VAL A 297 -1.53 10.56 -14.47
C VAL A 297 -2.70 10.60 -13.51
N ASN A 298 -3.86 11.07 -13.94
CA ASN A 298 -5.08 10.95 -13.18
C ASN A 298 -6.13 10.17 -13.99
N VAL A 299 -6.90 9.34 -13.29
CA VAL A 299 -7.92 8.47 -13.87
C VAL A 299 -9.23 8.74 -13.12
N ASP A 300 -10.35 8.63 -13.80
CA ASP A 300 -11.65 8.64 -13.15
C ASP A 300 -11.76 7.51 -12.12
N ILE A 301 -12.34 7.76 -10.94
CA ILE A 301 -12.44 6.75 -9.86
C ILE A 301 -13.28 5.55 -10.32
N ASP A 302 -14.38 5.77 -11.01
CA ASP A 302 -15.27 4.69 -11.48
C ASP A 302 -14.55 3.80 -12.47
N GLU A 303 -13.86 4.42 -13.44
CA GLU A 303 -13.01 3.71 -14.40
C GLU A 303 -11.87 2.98 -13.71
N GLY A 304 -11.18 3.66 -12.79
CA GLY A 304 -10.04 3.12 -12.04
C GLY A 304 -10.41 1.89 -11.21
N LEU A 305 -11.53 1.91 -10.51
CA LEU A 305 -12.03 0.79 -9.71
C LEU A 305 -12.54 -0.39 -10.56
N ALA A 306 -12.94 -0.13 -11.82
CA ALA A 306 -13.40 -1.16 -12.77
C ALA A 306 -12.25 -1.89 -13.47
N MET A 307 -11.03 -1.38 -13.43
CA MET A 307 -9.85 -2.01 -14.04
C MET A 307 -9.51 -3.34 -13.37
N LYS A 308 -8.66 -4.11 -14.02
CA LYS A 308 -8.08 -5.35 -13.49
C LYS A 308 -6.57 -5.22 -13.46
N LYS A 309 -5.97 -5.64 -12.38
CA LYS A 309 -4.53 -5.77 -12.21
C LYS A 309 -4.22 -7.24 -11.93
N THR A 310 -3.29 -7.78 -12.68
CA THR A 310 -2.81 -9.16 -12.49
C THR A 310 -1.34 -9.10 -12.12
N LEU A 311 -0.86 -10.13 -11.42
CA LEU A 311 0.57 -10.28 -11.23
C LEU A 311 1.28 -10.31 -12.57
N ASN A 312 2.45 -9.68 -12.63
CA ASN A 312 3.28 -9.69 -13.82
C ASN A 312 3.77 -11.11 -14.09
N ALA A 313 3.29 -11.71 -15.20
CA ALA A 313 3.67 -13.08 -15.57
C ALA A 313 5.18 -13.20 -15.84
N GLU A 314 5.81 -12.15 -16.38
CA GLU A 314 7.26 -12.10 -16.62
C GLU A 314 8.05 -12.10 -15.30
N GLU A 315 7.63 -11.32 -14.29
CA GLU A 315 8.27 -11.36 -12.97
C GLU A 315 8.13 -12.72 -12.29
N PHE A 316 6.99 -13.39 -12.49
CA PHE A 316 6.77 -14.73 -11.97
C PHE A 316 7.64 -15.77 -12.72
N GLU A 317 7.83 -15.62 -14.03
CA GLU A 317 8.75 -16.43 -14.82
C GLU A 317 10.20 -16.18 -14.40
N VAL A 318 10.63 -14.94 -14.26
CA VAL A 318 11.96 -14.57 -13.74
C VAL A 318 12.20 -15.23 -12.38
N MET A 319 11.26 -15.10 -11.46
CA MET A 319 11.35 -15.77 -10.16
C MET A 319 11.53 -17.27 -10.31
N THR A 320 10.73 -17.92 -11.18
CA THR A 320 10.80 -19.37 -11.42
C THR A 320 12.15 -19.79 -12.00
N VAL A 321 12.67 -19.04 -12.97
CA VAL A 321 14.00 -19.30 -13.56
C VAL A 321 15.12 -19.11 -12.53
N MET A 322 15.06 -18.03 -11.73
CA MET A 322 16.08 -17.74 -10.72
C MET A 322 16.04 -18.69 -9.52
N THR A 323 14.90 -19.30 -9.25
CA THR A 323 14.75 -20.33 -8.18
C THR A 323 14.94 -21.73 -8.71
N GLY A 324 14.79 -21.92 -10.02
CA GLY A 324 15.03 -23.18 -10.69
C GLY A 324 16.49 -23.62 -10.62
N VAL A 325 16.70 -24.90 -10.57
CA VAL A 325 18.02 -25.54 -10.70
C VAL A 325 18.19 -25.95 -12.15
#